data_27863fd287d62b6d243eadd3d648db79
#
_entry.id   27863fd287d62b6d243eadd3d648db79
#
_cell.length_a   1.000
_cell.length_b   1.000
_cell.length_c   1.000
_cell.angle_alpha   90.00
_cell.angle_beta   90.00
_cell.angle_gamma   90.00
#
_symmetry.space_group_name_H-M   'P 1'
#
loop_
_entity.id
_entity.type
_entity.pdbx_description
1 polymer ?
#
loop_
_entity_poly.entity_id
_entity_poly.type
_entity_poly.pdbx_seq_one_letter_code
_entity_poly.pdbx_strand_id
1 'polypeptide(L)'
;MRALIFTSTLFLMVFHSVVAMAEVEEVQATIDKNPVMVDEAIRLTITANGSANRDAFDSSALLKDFVVGRTSVNSQTSIVNFDTKRTTTWVTTLFPRKEGSYTIPSFTIEGKQTQPITVKVIPVQQSDKVARDYFVTTXIDLQEAYLNQQLLYTVKLHLASNIERGSLQSPEMPNADIRQLGDDAQYTDIINGRRYQIIERKFAIVPQASGEFTIRGPIFTGEVAAPNTNQRFGFFNRTQQVNRVGPDITIQVNPIPKNIDYPWLPSEMVRLDEEWPQGEXFTVGEPITRVVTLTAIGVVEEQLPDIPEFYPPNFKLYPDQSSTTTVEKDNALIAQRMSSLALIPTQAGNIVLPEVTIPWFNTVTEKTEYATLPARTVSVSPAAPSVAGQPSQSAPLPSSALDNPTSQAPEKPDSFDTDNKPASDISSTPSYLTWLFAVLWVLTAXGWAITYRKRRSLXTXSSASLVSTGKNSLSEADAFKQLKQTIRTKNSQDISAALQQWLKLLYXDAKGIISPSQFTETQGIQQPYNDLLSARFGKSSTQWDDKAFVQAIEXARKKXKESQRAGPQSLAPLYPSV
;
A
#
# COMPACT_ATOMS: atom_id res chain seq x y z
N MET A 1 -3.13 21.11 -70.84
CA MET A 1 -2.76 19.77 -70.36
C MET A 1 -1.32 19.66 -69.83
N ARG A 2 -0.32 20.24 -70.50
CA ARG A 2 1.09 20.15 -70.03
C ARG A 2 1.38 20.87 -68.72
N ALA A 3 0.71 21.99 -68.43
CA ALA A 3 0.88 22.73 -67.19
C ALA A 3 0.26 21.99 -65.93
N LEU A 4 -0.83 21.27 -66.15
CA LEU A 4 -1.50 20.53 -65.07
C LEU A 4 -0.71 19.28 -64.66
N ILE A 5 0.03 18.69 -65.58
CA ILE A 5 0.88 17.52 -65.31
C ILE A 5 2.11 17.92 -64.49
N PHE A 6 2.67 19.13 -64.72
CA PHE A 6 3.83 19.62 -63.99
C PHE A 6 3.49 19.98 -62.54
N THR A 7 2.31 20.56 -62.30
CA THR A 7 1.87 20.85 -60.92
C THR A 7 1.52 19.60 -60.14
N SER A 8 0.97 18.56 -60.78
CA SER A 8 0.67 17.29 -60.16
C SER A 8 1.93 16.51 -59.78
N THR A 9 2.97 16.54 -60.62
CA THR A 9 4.26 15.90 -60.32
C THR A 9 5.03 16.62 -59.21
N LEU A 10 4.95 17.96 -59.16
CA LEU A 10 5.58 18.73 -58.09
C LEU A 10 4.87 18.49 -56.74
N PHE A 11 3.55 18.32 -56.75
CA PHE A 11 2.77 18.04 -55.54
C PHE A 11 3.01 16.62 -55.04
N LEU A 12 3.25 15.66 -55.95
CA LEU A 12 3.56 14.28 -55.56
C LEU A 12 4.98 14.14 -54.98
N MET A 13 5.92 14.98 -55.41
CA MET A 13 7.30 14.98 -54.84
C MET A 13 7.39 15.56 -53.44
N VAL A 14 6.49 16.46 -53.05
CA VAL A 14 6.49 17.06 -51.70
C VAL A 14 5.95 16.08 -50.64
N PHE A 15 5.15 15.09 -51.06
CA PHE A 15 4.56 14.13 -50.13
C PHE A 15 5.44 12.92 -49.83
N HIS A 16 6.60 12.78 -50.48
CA HIS A 16 7.59 11.75 -50.16
C HIS A 16 8.70 12.32 -49.28
N SER A 17 8.38 13.18 -48.30
CA SER A 17 9.27 13.40 -47.17
C SER A 17 9.26 12.10 -46.34
N VAL A 18 10.12 11.18 -46.67
CA VAL A 18 10.48 10.08 -45.82
C VAL A 18 10.88 10.71 -44.50
N VAL A 19 10.09 10.49 -43.46
CA VAL A 19 10.53 10.79 -42.11
C VAL A 19 11.75 9.89 -41.89
N ALA A 20 12.94 10.43 -42.16
CA ALA A 20 14.18 9.78 -41.79
C ALA A 20 14.18 9.69 -40.27
N MET A 21 13.73 8.56 -39.73
CA MET A 21 13.91 8.26 -38.33
C MET A 21 15.43 8.21 -38.10
N ALA A 22 15.93 9.13 -37.27
CA ALA A 22 17.35 9.20 -37.00
C ALA A 22 17.77 7.86 -36.36
N GLU A 23 18.49 7.08 -37.13
CA GLU A 23 19.05 5.80 -36.69
C GLU A 23 19.96 6.02 -35.49
N VAL A 24 20.09 5.03 -34.60
CA VAL A 24 20.99 5.10 -33.45
C VAL A 24 22.44 5.17 -33.96
N GLU A 25 23.12 6.22 -33.61
CA GLU A 25 24.53 6.45 -34.01
C GLU A 25 25.51 5.83 -33.05
N GLU A 26 25.23 5.95 -31.75
CA GLU A 26 26.14 5.51 -30.67
C GLU A 26 25.34 5.09 -29.45
N VAL A 27 25.85 4.07 -28.75
CA VAL A 27 25.29 3.61 -27.47
C VAL A 27 26.42 3.56 -26.44
N GLN A 28 26.16 4.11 -25.26
CA GLN A 28 27.13 4.17 -24.17
C GLN A 28 26.49 3.65 -22.88
N ALA A 29 27.26 2.85 -22.11
CA ALA A 29 26.87 2.42 -20.76
C ALA A 29 27.82 3.05 -19.75
N THR A 30 27.25 3.57 -18.64
CA THR A 30 28.02 4.15 -17.55
C THR A 30 27.45 3.71 -16.21
N ILE A 31 28.29 3.72 -15.18
CA ILE A 31 27.87 3.46 -13.80
C ILE A 31 28.28 4.64 -12.91
N ASP A 32 27.52 4.83 -11.84
CA ASP A 32 27.70 6.00 -10.95
C ASP A 32 28.83 5.82 -9.93
N LYS A 33 29.22 4.57 -9.62
CA LYS A 33 30.26 4.29 -8.62
C LYS A 33 30.98 2.96 -8.91
N ASN A 34 32.26 2.94 -8.68
CA ASN A 34 33.13 1.77 -8.79
C ASN A 34 34.44 2.07 -8.04
N PRO A 35 34.80 1.35 -6.98
CA PRO A 35 34.13 0.20 -6.39
C PRO A 35 32.84 0.57 -5.65
N VAL A 36 31.98 -0.43 -5.38
CA VAL A 36 30.72 -0.30 -4.65
C VAL A 36 30.76 -1.25 -3.45
N MET A 37 30.17 -0.84 -2.32
CA MET A 37 29.99 -1.74 -1.18
C MET A 37 28.81 -2.71 -1.46
N VAL A 38 28.90 -3.92 -0.91
CA VAL A 38 27.91 -4.98 -1.19
C VAL A 38 26.50 -4.60 -0.76
N ASP A 39 26.33 -3.67 0.19
CA ASP A 39 25.02 -3.19 0.63
C ASP A 39 24.53 -1.94 -0.09
N GLU A 40 25.31 -1.47 -1.07
CA GLU A 40 24.96 -0.30 -1.89
C GLU A 40 24.45 -0.73 -3.27
N ALA A 41 23.71 0.17 -3.92
CA ALA A 41 23.27 -0.04 -5.30
C ALA A 41 24.15 0.72 -6.27
N ILE A 42 24.22 0.20 -7.49
CA ILE A 42 24.86 0.82 -8.65
C ILE A 42 23.76 1.35 -9.56
N ARG A 43 23.89 2.57 -10.03
CA ARG A 43 23.01 3.11 -11.07
C ARG A 43 23.67 2.89 -12.41
N LEU A 44 23.12 1.97 -13.22
CA LEU A 44 23.53 1.74 -14.60
C LEU A 44 22.72 2.65 -15.51
N THR A 45 23.41 3.46 -16.31
CA THR A 45 22.80 4.35 -17.29
C THR A 45 23.26 3.93 -18.68
N ILE A 46 22.30 3.64 -19.55
CA ILE A 46 22.54 3.35 -20.98
C ILE A 46 21.94 4.49 -21.78
N THR A 47 22.76 5.10 -22.64
CA THR A 47 22.36 6.25 -23.46
C THR A 47 22.55 5.89 -24.93
N ALA A 48 21.49 6.00 -25.71
CA ALA A 48 21.51 5.86 -27.16
C ALA A 48 21.31 7.21 -27.82
N ASN A 49 22.25 7.63 -28.62
CA ASN A 49 22.13 8.83 -29.47
C ASN A 49 21.45 8.44 -30.77
N GLY A 50 20.21 8.90 -30.94
CA GLY A 50 19.34 8.54 -32.06
C GLY A 50 17.96 8.11 -31.58
N SER A 51 17.15 7.64 -32.49
CA SER A 51 15.81 7.17 -32.19
C SER A 51 15.86 5.67 -31.86
N ALA A 52 15.74 5.34 -30.57
CA ALA A 52 15.72 3.94 -30.10
C ALA A 52 14.33 3.60 -29.55
N ASN A 53 13.92 2.36 -29.76
CA ASN A 53 12.72 1.80 -29.14
C ASN A 53 12.90 1.78 -27.62
N ARG A 54 11.87 2.18 -26.87
CA ARG A 54 11.90 2.21 -25.40
C ARG A 54 12.17 0.82 -24.80
N ASP A 55 11.77 -0.24 -25.49
CA ASP A 55 11.93 -1.63 -25.07
C ASP A 55 13.21 -2.29 -25.63
N ALA A 56 14.12 -1.51 -26.23
CA ALA A 56 15.33 -2.05 -26.86
C ALA A 56 16.37 -2.55 -25.85
N PHE A 57 16.30 -2.10 -24.59
CA PHE A 57 17.24 -2.53 -23.55
C PHE A 57 16.70 -3.75 -22.80
N ASP A 58 17.45 -4.84 -22.80
CA ASP A 58 17.16 -6.06 -22.07
C ASP A 58 18.18 -6.24 -20.94
N SER A 59 17.69 -6.18 -19.70
CA SER A 59 18.52 -6.31 -18.50
C SER A 59 18.67 -7.76 -18.01
N SER A 60 18.12 -8.76 -18.71
CA SER A 60 18.10 -10.16 -18.26
C SER A 60 19.49 -10.72 -18.00
N ALA A 61 20.51 -10.30 -18.78
CA ALA A 61 21.89 -10.74 -18.60
C ALA A 61 22.49 -10.31 -17.25
N LEU A 62 21.92 -9.31 -16.59
CA LEU A 62 22.40 -8.79 -15.30
C LEU A 62 21.91 -9.62 -14.11
N LEU A 63 20.83 -10.41 -14.29
CA LEU A 63 20.15 -11.15 -13.21
C LEU A 63 21.03 -12.20 -12.55
N LYS A 64 22.06 -12.66 -13.25
CA LYS A 64 23.02 -13.66 -12.73
C LYS A 64 23.79 -13.10 -11.52
N ASP A 65 24.31 -11.89 -11.64
CA ASP A 65 25.23 -11.31 -10.67
C ASP A 65 24.59 -10.22 -9.79
N PHE A 66 23.43 -9.70 -10.22
CA PHE A 66 22.75 -8.58 -9.55
C PHE A 66 21.27 -8.86 -9.34
N VAL A 67 20.72 -8.26 -8.31
CA VAL A 67 19.26 -8.05 -8.26
C VAL A 67 18.99 -6.77 -9.06
N VAL A 68 18.14 -6.87 -10.06
CA VAL A 68 17.86 -5.77 -10.99
C VAL A 68 16.58 -5.07 -10.58
N GLY A 69 16.70 -3.80 -10.26
CA GLY A 69 15.56 -2.94 -9.93
C GLY A 69 14.81 -2.47 -11.17
N ARG A 70 13.84 -1.61 -10.97
CA ARG A 70 13.02 -1.07 -12.07
C ARG A 70 13.88 -0.23 -13.01
N THR A 71 13.68 -0.41 -14.31
CA THR A 71 14.31 0.41 -15.35
C THR A 71 13.38 1.57 -15.70
N SER A 72 13.89 2.78 -15.62
CA SER A 72 13.18 3.97 -16.13
C SER A 72 13.75 4.34 -17.49
N VAL A 73 12.87 4.78 -18.39
CA VAL A 73 13.23 5.15 -19.77
C VAL A 73 12.82 6.59 -20.02
N ASN A 74 13.77 7.40 -20.48
CA ASN A 74 13.53 8.80 -20.84
C ASN A 74 14.01 9.04 -22.27
N SER A 75 13.18 9.70 -23.07
CA SER A 75 13.56 10.13 -24.43
C SER A 75 13.46 11.65 -24.51
N GLN A 76 14.54 12.27 -24.92
CA GLN A 76 14.64 13.71 -25.06
C GLN A 76 14.95 14.06 -26.50
N THR A 77 14.23 15.03 -27.05
CA THR A 77 14.47 15.59 -28.37
C THR A 77 14.91 17.02 -28.21
N SER A 78 16.07 17.36 -28.77
CA SER A 78 16.63 18.69 -28.77
C SER A 78 16.75 19.18 -30.23
N ILE A 79 16.33 20.41 -30.49
CA ILE A 79 16.42 21.04 -31.82
C ILE A 79 17.34 22.24 -31.66
N VAL A 80 18.50 22.18 -32.34
CA VAL A 80 19.49 23.26 -32.33
C VAL A 80 19.85 23.56 -33.78
N ASN A 81 19.62 24.80 -34.22
CA ASN A 81 19.95 25.26 -35.59
C ASN A 81 19.32 24.36 -36.68
N PHE A 82 18.05 23.95 -36.47
CA PHE A 82 17.27 23.06 -37.35
C PHE A 82 17.80 21.62 -37.41
N ASP A 83 18.81 21.28 -36.58
CA ASP A 83 19.26 19.92 -36.43
C ASP A 83 18.53 19.27 -35.23
N THR A 84 17.85 18.15 -35.48
CA THR A 84 17.07 17.45 -34.47
C THR A 84 17.89 16.27 -33.91
N LYS A 85 18.26 16.37 -32.64
CA LYS A 85 18.95 15.29 -31.92
C LYS A 85 18.01 14.66 -30.95
N ARG A 86 17.89 13.34 -31.03
CA ARG A 86 17.09 12.54 -30.09
C ARG A 86 18.04 11.66 -29.27
N THR A 87 17.79 11.58 -27.97
CA THR A 87 18.57 10.75 -27.05
C THR A 87 17.60 9.93 -26.22
N THR A 88 17.80 8.62 -26.17
CA THR A 88 17.04 7.72 -25.32
C THR A 88 17.95 7.18 -24.22
N THR A 89 17.52 7.30 -22.98
CA THR A 89 18.29 6.92 -21.80
C THR A 89 17.50 5.92 -20.96
N TRP A 90 18.11 4.79 -20.66
CA TRP A 90 17.61 3.78 -19.71
C TRP A 90 18.44 3.89 -18.43
N VAL A 91 17.77 3.96 -17.28
CA VAL A 91 18.43 4.01 -15.97
C VAL A 91 17.88 2.85 -15.14
N THR A 92 18.78 1.97 -14.70
CA THR A 92 18.43 0.78 -13.93
C THR A 92 19.28 0.72 -12.66
N THR A 93 18.68 0.30 -11.54
CA THR A 93 19.38 0.14 -10.27
C THR A 93 19.77 -1.33 -10.11
N LEU A 94 21.07 -1.58 -9.86
CA LEU A 94 21.63 -2.92 -9.68
C LEU A 94 22.10 -3.08 -8.24
N PHE A 95 21.66 -4.17 -7.58
CA PHE A 95 22.11 -4.52 -6.23
C PHE A 95 23.03 -5.74 -6.34
N PRO A 96 24.30 -5.62 -5.94
CA PRO A 96 25.22 -6.75 -5.99
C PRO A 96 24.74 -7.89 -5.07
N ARG A 97 24.88 -9.14 -5.54
CA ARG A 97 24.48 -10.30 -4.72
C ARG A 97 25.54 -10.67 -3.70
N LYS A 98 26.81 -10.55 -4.07
CA LYS A 98 27.97 -10.94 -3.24
C LYS A 98 29.17 -10.05 -3.58
N GLU A 99 30.16 -10.08 -2.70
CA GLU A 99 31.45 -9.46 -2.93
C GLU A 99 32.16 -10.15 -4.10
N GLY A 100 33.01 -9.41 -4.82
CA GLY A 100 33.75 -9.95 -5.94
C GLY A 100 33.92 -8.95 -7.06
N SER A 101 34.45 -9.43 -8.17
CA SER A 101 34.59 -8.66 -9.39
C SER A 101 33.65 -9.22 -10.45
N TYR A 102 32.81 -8.36 -11.00
CA TYR A 102 31.75 -8.72 -11.94
C TYR A 102 31.90 -7.89 -13.21
N THR A 103 31.42 -8.43 -14.33
CA THR A 103 31.37 -7.71 -15.58
C THR A 103 29.93 -7.44 -16.01
N ILE A 104 29.58 -6.17 -16.10
CA ILE A 104 28.36 -5.74 -16.78
C ILE A 104 28.59 -5.97 -18.27
N PRO A 105 27.82 -6.84 -18.93
CA PRO A 105 28.11 -7.20 -20.32
C PRO A 105 27.83 -6.06 -21.29
N SER A 106 28.30 -6.22 -22.51
CA SER A 106 27.93 -5.37 -23.62
C SER A 106 26.43 -5.57 -23.97
N PHE A 107 25.70 -4.47 -24.15
CA PHE A 107 24.28 -4.48 -24.56
C PHE A 107 24.15 -4.00 -26.00
N THR A 108 23.31 -4.69 -26.76
CA THR A 108 23.03 -4.32 -28.13
C THR A 108 21.70 -3.55 -28.19
N ILE A 109 21.75 -2.30 -28.63
CA ILE A 109 20.61 -1.41 -28.79
C ILE A 109 20.53 -0.99 -30.26
N GLU A 110 19.50 -1.43 -30.96
CA GLU A 110 19.30 -1.10 -32.39
C GLU A 110 20.56 -1.34 -33.24
N GLY A 111 21.25 -2.48 -32.98
CA GLY A 111 22.44 -2.87 -33.72
C GLY A 111 23.76 -2.28 -33.26
N LYS A 112 23.76 -1.35 -32.31
CA LYS A 112 24.98 -0.77 -31.72
C LYS A 112 25.24 -1.40 -30.35
N GLN A 113 26.52 -1.52 -29.97
CA GLN A 113 26.91 -2.21 -28.74
C GLN A 113 27.59 -1.27 -27.75
N THR A 114 27.26 -1.42 -26.48
CA THR A 114 27.98 -0.75 -25.39
C THR A 114 29.28 -1.49 -25.09
N GLN A 115 30.23 -0.79 -24.46
CA GLN A 115 31.41 -1.42 -23.91
C GLN A 115 31.08 -2.14 -22.60
N PRO A 116 31.68 -3.31 -22.31
CA PRO A 116 31.52 -3.96 -21.02
C PRO A 116 32.18 -3.16 -19.90
N ILE A 117 31.62 -3.24 -18.69
CA ILE A 117 32.14 -2.51 -17.52
C ILE A 117 32.48 -3.51 -16.42
N THR A 118 33.71 -3.48 -15.93
CA THR A 118 34.12 -4.27 -14.76
C THR A 118 33.77 -3.51 -13.49
N VAL A 119 33.03 -4.17 -12.62
CA VAL A 119 32.57 -3.62 -11.33
C VAL A 119 33.23 -4.40 -10.21
N LYS A 120 33.84 -3.68 -9.28
CA LYS A 120 34.42 -4.27 -8.06
C LYS A 120 33.45 -4.06 -6.89
N VAL A 121 32.94 -5.16 -6.34
CA VAL A 121 32.06 -5.15 -5.18
C VAL A 121 32.90 -5.51 -3.94
N ILE A 122 33.01 -4.59 -2.99
CA ILE A 122 33.81 -4.73 -1.79
C ILE A 122 32.93 -4.95 -0.56
N PRO A 123 33.44 -5.57 0.51
CA PRO A 123 32.69 -5.72 1.75
C PRO A 123 32.33 -4.36 2.36
N VAL A 124 31.32 -4.36 3.22
CA VAL A 124 30.96 -3.15 3.96
C VAL A 124 32.14 -2.77 4.86
N GLN A 125 32.76 -1.64 4.54
CA GLN A 125 33.88 -1.14 5.33
C GLN A 125 33.34 -0.31 6.50
N GLN A 126 33.35 -0.90 7.68
CA GLN A 126 33.18 -0.17 8.93
C GLN A 126 34.59 0.35 9.34
N SER A 127 34.97 1.48 8.79
CA SER A 127 36.09 2.16 9.37
C SER A 127 35.64 2.91 10.61
N ASP A 128 36.29 2.71 11.72
CA ASP A 128 35.99 3.37 12.99
C ASP A 128 36.06 4.91 12.92
N LYS A 129 36.55 5.42 11.79
CA LYS A 129 36.76 6.86 11.60
C LYS A 129 35.69 7.57 10.77
N VAL A 130 34.90 6.83 9.97
CA VAL A 130 33.84 7.44 9.16
C VAL A 130 32.54 6.67 9.40
N ALA A 131 31.73 7.19 10.28
CA ALA A 131 30.41 6.62 10.54
C ALA A 131 29.52 6.78 9.31
N ARG A 132 28.87 5.71 8.91
CA ARG A 132 27.98 5.70 7.74
C ARG A 132 26.72 6.53 8.04
N ASP A 133 26.28 7.31 7.07
CA ASP A 133 25.08 8.15 7.22
C ASP A 133 23.78 7.33 7.20
N TYR A 134 23.75 6.29 6.39
CA TYR A 134 22.55 5.47 6.19
C TYR A 134 22.95 4.01 6.08
N PHE A 135 22.29 3.13 6.84
CA PHE A 135 22.51 1.68 6.74
C PHE A 135 21.30 0.93 7.30
N VAL A 136 21.18 -0.35 6.91
CA VAL A 136 20.11 -1.24 7.36
C VAL A 136 20.72 -2.40 8.12
N THR A 137 20.15 -2.74 9.30
CA THR A 137 20.50 -3.95 10.05
C THR A 137 19.26 -4.85 10.14
N THR A 138 19.55 -6.13 10.26
CA THR A 138 18.49 -7.16 10.30
C THR A 138 18.78 -8.17 11.38
N UNK A 139 17.72 -8.65 12.03
CA UNK A 139 17.82 -9.62 12.94
C UNK A 139 16.77 -10.61 12.73
N ILE A 140 17.06 -11.76 13.22
CA ILE A 140 16.04 -12.81 13.36
C ILE A 140 16.12 -13.45 14.75
N ASP A 141 14.99 -13.83 15.30
CA ASP A 141 14.94 -14.41 16.66
C ASP A 141 15.47 -15.84 16.71
N LEU A 142 15.26 -16.63 15.65
CA LEU A 142 15.70 -18.02 15.58
C LEU A 142 16.35 -18.31 14.23
N GLN A 143 17.50 -18.94 14.21
CA GLN A 143 18.15 -19.40 12.98
C GLN A 143 17.72 -20.81 12.56
N GLU A 144 17.03 -21.50 13.45
CA GLU A 144 16.49 -22.83 13.20
C GLU A 144 15.05 -22.89 13.70
N ALA A 145 14.14 -23.34 12.84
CA ALA A 145 12.71 -23.39 13.14
C ALA A 145 12.07 -24.61 12.50
N TYR A 146 10.88 -24.96 12.96
CA TYR A 146 10.08 -26.00 12.33
C TYR A 146 9.23 -25.43 11.21
N LEU A 147 8.83 -26.31 10.29
CA LEU A 147 7.88 -25.97 9.21
C LEU A 147 6.65 -25.29 9.83
N ASN A 148 6.23 -24.19 9.25
CA ASN A 148 5.09 -23.35 9.67
C ASN A 148 5.25 -22.68 11.03
N GLN A 149 6.42 -22.73 11.65
CA GLN A 149 6.70 -21.96 12.87
C GLN A 149 7.00 -20.50 12.51
N GLN A 150 6.36 -19.57 13.20
CA GLN A 150 6.62 -18.14 13.01
C GLN A 150 8.03 -17.78 13.47
N LEU A 151 8.72 -17.03 12.64
CA LEU A 151 9.98 -16.34 12.96
C LEU A 151 9.73 -14.85 13.06
N LEU A 152 10.34 -14.20 14.04
CA LEU A 152 10.30 -12.74 14.17
C LEU A 152 11.53 -12.13 13.50
N TYR A 153 11.31 -11.40 12.41
CA TYR A 153 12.36 -10.74 11.65
C TYR A 153 12.26 -9.23 11.89
N THR A 154 13.35 -8.63 12.36
CA THR A 154 13.40 -7.20 12.71
C THR A 154 14.36 -6.48 11.76
N VAL A 155 13.87 -5.41 11.17
CA VAL A 155 14.65 -4.50 10.32
C VAL A 155 14.81 -3.18 11.06
N LYS A 156 16.05 -2.64 11.10
CA LYS A 156 16.30 -1.30 11.61
C LYS A 156 17.01 -0.49 10.54
N LEU A 157 16.36 0.59 10.11
CA LEU A 157 16.92 1.58 9.21
C LEU A 157 17.52 2.70 10.05
N HIS A 158 18.83 2.94 9.89
CA HIS A 158 19.59 3.92 10.66
C HIS A 158 19.84 5.14 9.78
N LEU A 159 19.39 6.31 10.23
CA LEU A 159 19.45 7.58 9.51
C LEU A 159 20.20 8.61 10.35
N ALA A 160 21.39 9.03 9.93
CA ALA A 160 22.16 10.07 10.62
C ALA A 160 21.67 11.48 10.27
N SER A 161 20.94 11.62 9.16
CA SER A 161 20.32 12.89 8.77
C SER A 161 18.94 12.63 8.17
N ASN A 162 18.14 13.68 8.11
CA ASN A 162 16.77 13.58 7.63
C ASN A 162 16.70 13.16 6.17
N ILE A 163 15.73 12.35 5.84
CA ILE A 163 15.38 11.98 4.47
C ILE A 163 14.13 12.77 4.08
N GLU A 164 14.06 13.21 2.82
CA GLU A 164 12.88 13.92 2.30
C GLU A 164 11.77 12.93 1.95
N ARG A 165 12.15 11.81 1.37
CA ARG A 165 11.25 10.70 1.05
C ARG A 165 12.03 9.39 1.16
N GLY A 166 11.33 8.32 1.52
CA GLY A 166 11.95 7.02 1.55
C GLY A 166 10.93 5.91 1.51
N SER A 167 11.38 4.76 1.06
CA SER A 167 10.63 3.51 1.12
C SER A 167 11.56 2.39 1.58
N LEU A 168 11.02 1.52 2.41
CA LEU A 168 11.69 0.33 2.90
C LEU A 168 10.88 -0.88 2.44
N GLN A 169 11.43 -1.64 1.51
CA GLN A 169 10.77 -2.83 0.98
C GLN A 169 10.82 -3.96 2.02
N SER A 170 9.90 -4.89 1.90
CA SER A 170 9.86 -6.08 2.75
C SER A 170 11.03 -7.02 2.42
N PRO A 171 11.47 -7.83 3.40
CA PRO A 171 12.40 -8.91 3.08
C PRO A 171 11.72 -9.95 2.17
N GLU A 172 12.52 -10.77 1.51
CA GLU A 172 12.02 -11.83 0.63
C GLU A 172 12.62 -13.17 1.05
N MET A 173 11.79 -14.20 1.02
CA MET A 173 12.21 -15.58 1.25
C MET A 173 11.35 -16.50 0.38
N PRO A 174 11.95 -17.42 -0.37
CA PRO A 174 11.13 -18.37 -1.14
C PRO A 174 10.36 -19.30 -0.20
N ASN A 175 9.16 -19.66 -0.61
CA ASN A 175 8.27 -20.56 0.13
C ASN A 175 8.02 -20.10 1.57
N ALA A 176 7.67 -18.81 1.72
CA ALA A 176 7.32 -18.25 3.03
C ALA A 176 6.18 -17.24 2.89
N ASP A 177 5.33 -17.20 3.90
CA ASP A 177 4.39 -16.10 4.10
C ASP A 177 5.10 -15.04 4.97
N ILE A 178 5.12 -13.80 4.50
CA ILE A 178 5.78 -12.69 5.21
C ILE A 178 4.75 -11.58 5.44
N ARG A 179 4.54 -11.23 6.70
CA ARG A 179 3.58 -10.18 7.09
C ARG A 179 4.26 -9.18 8.02
N GLN A 180 4.06 -7.89 7.76
CA GLN A 180 4.50 -6.84 8.68
C GLN A 180 3.67 -6.91 9.97
N LEU A 181 4.33 -6.78 11.12
CA LEU A 181 3.71 -6.79 12.45
C LEU A 181 3.63 -5.36 12.98
N GLY A 182 2.43 -4.82 12.98
CA GLY A 182 2.16 -3.49 13.50
C GLY A 182 2.80 -2.36 12.68
N ASP A 183 2.81 -1.18 13.27
CA ASP A 183 3.37 0.02 12.66
C ASP A 183 4.87 0.14 12.94
N ASP A 184 5.56 0.94 12.12
CA ASP A 184 6.97 1.24 12.31
C ASP A 184 7.19 1.96 13.64
N ALA A 185 8.14 1.46 14.44
CA ALA A 185 8.60 2.18 15.63
C ALA A 185 9.71 3.15 15.24
N GLN A 186 9.66 4.36 15.78
CA GLN A 186 10.66 5.39 15.51
C GLN A 186 11.26 5.87 16.84
N TYR A 187 12.58 5.87 16.92
CA TYR A 187 13.30 6.33 18.09
C TYR A 187 14.71 6.80 17.69
N THR A 188 15.42 7.40 18.66
CA THR A 188 16.79 7.89 18.46
C THR A 188 17.72 7.05 19.31
N ASP A 189 18.86 6.68 18.72
CA ASP A 189 19.92 5.96 19.43
C ASP A 189 21.28 6.54 19.07
N ILE A 190 22.27 6.29 19.92
CA ILE A 190 23.65 6.74 19.70
C ILE A 190 24.52 5.48 19.49
N ILE A 191 25.06 5.36 18.28
CA ILE A 191 25.91 4.23 17.89
C ILE A 191 27.29 4.78 17.57
N ASN A 192 28.29 4.31 18.28
CA ASN A 192 29.69 4.74 18.15
C ASN A 192 29.84 6.28 18.22
N GLY A 193 29.12 6.90 19.16
CA GLY A 193 29.17 8.33 19.40
C GLY A 193 28.38 9.19 18.42
N ARG A 194 27.71 8.58 17.46
CA ARG A 194 26.90 9.29 16.46
C ARG A 194 25.41 9.02 16.68
N ARG A 195 24.63 10.07 16.60
CA ARG A 195 23.16 9.98 16.77
C ARG A 195 22.51 9.55 15.47
N TYR A 196 21.60 8.56 15.58
CA TYR A 196 20.78 8.07 14.47
C TYR A 196 19.32 8.12 14.86
N GLN A 197 18.48 8.53 13.92
CA GLN A 197 17.07 8.21 13.95
C GLN A 197 16.93 6.78 13.44
N ILE A 198 16.23 5.95 14.20
CA ILE A 198 16.02 4.54 13.85
C ILE A 198 14.56 4.33 13.52
N ILE A 199 14.30 3.72 12.37
CA ILE A 199 12.99 3.22 11.99
C ILE A 199 13.05 1.70 12.07
N GLU A 200 12.30 1.13 13.02
CA GLU A 200 12.25 -0.30 13.26
C GLU A 200 10.97 -0.87 12.72
N ARG A 201 11.08 -1.89 11.89
CA ARG A 201 9.95 -2.61 11.29
C ARG A 201 10.09 -4.09 11.56
N LYS A 202 9.02 -4.72 11.97
CA LYS A 202 8.99 -6.14 12.33
C LYS A 202 8.12 -6.91 11.37
N PHE A 203 8.53 -8.15 11.10
CA PHE A 203 7.81 -9.06 10.22
C PHE A 203 7.68 -10.43 10.88
N ALA A 204 6.51 -11.04 10.71
CA ALA A 204 6.34 -12.47 10.94
C ALA A 204 6.68 -13.18 9.63
N ILE A 205 7.60 -14.14 9.69
CA ILE A 205 7.95 -15.01 8.56
C ILE A 205 7.51 -16.43 8.94
N VAL A 206 6.65 -17.02 8.13
CA VAL A 206 6.13 -18.39 8.33
C VAL A 206 6.59 -19.25 7.17
N PRO A 207 7.62 -20.11 7.36
CA PRO A 207 8.10 -20.98 6.29
C PRO A 207 7.06 -22.01 5.86
N GLN A 208 6.90 -22.20 4.54
CA GLN A 208 5.95 -23.14 3.95
C GLN A 208 6.63 -24.39 3.40
N ALA A 209 7.95 -24.49 3.51
CA ALA A 209 8.73 -25.65 3.08
C ALA A 209 9.92 -25.84 4.01
N SER A 210 10.37 -27.09 4.18
CA SER A 210 11.57 -27.41 4.96
C SER A 210 12.82 -27.35 4.07
N GLY A 211 13.96 -27.10 4.73
CA GLY A 211 15.25 -26.96 4.06
C GLY A 211 16.02 -25.74 4.54
N GLU A 212 17.11 -25.45 3.86
CA GLU A 212 17.91 -24.25 4.11
C GLU A 212 17.40 -23.13 3.19
N PHE A 213 17.09 -21.99 3.76
CA PHE A 213 16.59 -20.81 3.03
C PHE A 213 17.36 -19.57 3.42
N THR A 214 17.52 -18.67 2.47
CA THR A 214 18.09 -17.34 2.70
C THR A 214 16.97 -16.30 2.67
N ILE A 215 16.80 -15.57 3.75
CA ILE A 215 15.98 -14.37 3.83
C ILE A 215 16.78 -13.24 3.21
N ARG A 216 16.37 -12.73 2.08
CA ARG A 216 17.03 -11.60 1.43
C ARG A 216 16.71 -10.33 2.19
N GLY A 217 17.73 -9.55 2.47
CA GLY A 217 17.59 -8.31 3.21
C GLY A 217 16.73 -7.29 2.49
N PRO A 218 15.99 -6.49 3.24
CA PRO A 218 15.12 -5.45 2.67
C PRO A 218 15.95 -4.37 2.00
N ILE A 219 15.34 -3.71 1.01
CA ILE A 219 15.96 -2.62 0.24
C ILE A 219 15.38 -1.30 0.72
N PHE A 220 16.25 -0.40 1.16
CA PHE A 220 15.90 0.98 1.46
C PHE A 220 16.23 1.87 0.26
N THR A 221 15.30 2.68 -0.17
CA THR A 221 15.47 3.73 -1.16
C THR A 221 15.01 5.05 -0.57
N GLY A 222 15.90 6.03 -0.52
CA GLY A 222 15.60 7.33 0.06
C GLY A 222 16.11 8.49 -0.79
N GLU A 223 15.48 9.64 -0.63
CA GLU A 223 15.94 10.92 -1.19
C GLU A 223 16.42 11.80 -0.05
N VAL A 224 17.68 12.22 -0.14
CA VAL A 224 18.32 13.07 0.85
C VAL A 224 18.74 14.38 0.20
N ALA A 225 18.85 15.44 0.98
CA ALA A 225 19.34 16.71 0.50
C ALA A 225 20.82 16.54 0.08
N ALA A 226 21.13 16.90 -1.16
CA ALA A 226 22.51 16.84 -1.66
C ALA A 226 23.36 17.87 -0.91
N PRO A 227 24.61 17.52 -0.55
CA PRO A 227 25.48 18.50 0.09
C PRO A 227 25.75 19.69 -0.84
N ASN A 228 25.65 20.88 -0.28
CA ASN A 228 25.82 22.14 -1.02
C ASN A 228 27.25 22.27 -1.54
N THR A 229 27.46 21.91 -2.81
CA THR A 229 28.70 22.25 -3.52
C THR A 229 28.48 23.60 -4.21
N ASN A 230 28.99 24.64 -3.58
CA ASN A 230 29.23 25.99 -4.13
C ASN A 230 28.38 26.42 -5.35
N GLN A 231 27.09 26.73 -5.09
CA GLN A 231 26.34 27.48 -6.11
C GLN A 231 25.67 28.69 -5.47
N ARG A 232 26.18 29.84 -5.87
CA ARG A 232 25.72 31.16 -5.39
C ARG A 232 24.29 31.54 -5.84
N PHE A 233 23.69 30.77 -6.74
CA PHE A 233 22.35 31.06 -7.27
C PHE A 233 21.61 29.79 -7.66
N GLY A 234 20.65 29.37 -6.85
CA GLY A 234 19.75 28.29 -7.21
C GLY A 234 18.77 27.97 -6.10
N PHE A 235 17.50 28.30 -6.31
CA PHE A 235 16.41 28.04 -5.37
C PHE A 235 15.92 26.57 -5.41
N PHE A 236 16.63 25.69 -6.10
CA PHE A 236 16.22 24.28 -6.20
C PHE A 236 17.10 23.43 -5.28
N ASN A 237 16.48 22.91 -4.22
CA ASN A 237 17.12 21.87 -3.43
C ASN A 237 17.31 20.63 -4.31
N ARG A 238 18.55 20.32 -4.62
CA ARG A 238 18.89 19.08 -5.31
C ARG A 238 18.84 17.94 -4.31
N THR A 239 18.08 16.91 -4.63
CA THR A 239 18.07 15.67 -3.85
C THR A 239 18.99 14.64 -4.49
N GLN A 240 19.55 13.81 -3.65
CA GLN A 240 20.36 12.66 -4.05
C GLN A 240 19.67 11.39 -3.60
N GLN A 241 19.57 10.41 -4.50
CA GLN A 241 19.01 9.12 -4.18
C GLN A 241 20.04 8.26 -3.44
N VAL A 242 19.61 7.63 -2.35
CA VAL A 242 20.41 6.70 -1.55
C VAL A 242 19.69 5.35 -1.53
N ASN A 243 20.43 4.28 -1.85
CA ASN A 243 19.92 2.92 -1.78
C ASN A 243 20.80 2.11 -0.84
N ARG A 244 20.19 1.34 0.07
CA ARG A 244 20.89 0.45 1.00
C ARG A 244 20.16 -0.89 1.07
N VAL A 245 20.89 -1.97 1.20
CA VAL A 245 20.35 -3.33 1.30
C VAL A 245 20.71 -3.86 2.69
N GLY A 246 19.72 -4.42 3.37
CA GLY A 246 19.95 -5.11 4.63
C GLY A 246 20.70 -6.43 4.40
N PRO A 247 21.49 -6.89 5.39
CA PRO A 247 22.18 -8.16 5.26
C PRO A 247 21.23 -9.34 5.10
N ASP A 248 21.60 -10.32 4.29
CA ASP A 248 20.88 -11.58 4.15
C ASP A 248 21.08 -12.44 5.41
N ILE A 249 20.07 -13.22 5.74
CA ILE A 249 20.12 -14.17 6.87
C ILE A 249 19.75 -15.56 6.36
N THR A 250 20.59 -16.55 6.63
CA THR A 250 20.30 -17.94 6.31
C THR A 250 19.68 -18.62 7.51
N ILE A 251 18.59 -19.36 7.28
CA ILE A 251 17.88 -20.13 8.31
C ILE A 251 17.73 -21.59 7.88
N GLN A 252 17.59 -22.47 8.88
CA GLN A 252 17.28 -23.88 8.68
C GLN A 252 15.83 -24.14 9.12
N VAL A 253 15.02 -24.67 8.20
CA VAL A 253 13.63 -25.05 8.49
C VAL A 253 13.56 -26.58 8.57
N ASN A 254 13.28 -27.09 9.75
CA ASN A 254 13.14 -28.52 10.00
C ASN A 254 11.77 -29.01 9.56
N PRO A 255 11.66 -30.23 9.04
CA PRO A 255 10.36 -30.80 8.68
C PRO A 255 9.55 -31.14 9.93
N ILE A 256 8.28 -31.51 9.72
CA ILE A 256 7.41 -32.01 10.79
C ILE A 256 8.08 -33.24 11.42
N PRO A 257 8.21 -33.31 12.76
CA PRO A 257 8.79 -34.48 13.41
C PRO A 257 8.01 -35.76 13.08
N LYS A 258 8.70 -36.89 12.97
CA LYS A 258 8.13 -38.17 12.54
C LYS A 258 7.09 -38.74 13.48
N ASN A 259 7.11 -38.37 14.76
CA ASN A 259 6.19 -38.89 15.79
C ASN A 259 4.87 -38.10 15.87
N ILE A 260 4.59 -37.18 14.92
CA ILE A 260 3.37 -36.38 14.94
C ILE A 260 2.27 -37.11 14.17
N ASP A 261 1.19 -37.45 14.86
CA ASP A 261 0.04 -38.18 14.33
C ASP A 261 -1.26 -37.36 14.36
N TYR A 262 -1.14 -36.06 14.48
CA TYR A 262 -2.25 -35.11 14.56
C TYR A 262 -2.01 -33.96 13.56
N PRO A 263 -3.02 -33.14 13.27
CA PRO A 263 -2.80 -31.99 12.39
C PRO A 263 -1.72 -31.06 12.93
N TRP A 264 -0.71 -30.79 12.09
CA TRP A 264 0.49 -30.04 12.50
C TRP A 264 0.14 -28.63 12.95
N LEU A 265 0.43 -28.31 14.19
CA LEU A 265 0.16 -27.02 14.80
C LEU A 265 1.34 -26.63 15.70
N PRO A 266 2.40 -26.04 15.11
CA PRO A 266 3.53 -25.54 15.90
C PRO A 266 3.18 -24.17 16.49
N SER A 267 3.29 -24.03 17.79
CA SER A 267 2.92 -22.80 18.49
C SER A 267 3.70 -22.66 19.78
N GLU A 268 3.76 -21.45 20.31
CA GLU A 268 4.28 -21.19 21.67
C GLU A 268 3.22 -21.41 22.73
N MET A 269 1.95 -21.22 22.36
CA MET A 269 0.82 -21.43 23.26
C MET A 269 -0.44 -21.69 22.45
N VAL A 270 -1.19 -22.73 22.86
CA VAL A 270 -2.52 -23.01 22.32
C VAL A 270 -3.48 -23.13 23.51
N ARG A 271 -4.65 -22.54 23.41
CA ARG A 271 -5.64 -22.48 24.46
C ARG A 271 -7.04 -22.70 23.93
N LEU A 272 -7.85 -23.44 24.67
CA LEU A 272 -9.29 -23.58 24.47
C LEU A 272 -10.04 -22.83 25.57
N ASP A 273 -10.97 -21.97 25.16
CA ASP A 273 -11.85 -21.23 26.05
C ASP A 273 -13.31 -21.56 25.71
N GLU A 274 -14.17 -21.50 26.73
CA GLU A 274 -15.59 -21.78 26.57
C GLU A 274 -16.42 -20.62 27.09
N GLU A 275 -17.39 -20.20 26.32
CA GLU A 275 -18.48 -19.36 26.79
C GLU A 275 -19.72 -20.26 26.96
N TRP A 276 -20.26 -20.26 28.16
CA TRP A 276 -21.39 -21.08 28.57
C TRP A 276 -22.41 -20.20 29.31
N PRO A 277 -23.74 -20.39 29.07
CA PRO A 277 -24.74 -19.52 29.72
C PRO A 277 -24.67 -19.62 31.23
N GLN A 278 -24.80 -18.51 31.90
CA GLN A 278 -24.87 -18.40 33.34
C GLN A 278 -26.26 -18.89 33.80
N GLY A 279 -26.31 -20.03 34.48
CA GLY A 279 -27.55 -20.60 34.96
C GLY A 279 -27.39 -22.11 35.16
N GLU A 280 -28.12 -22.65 36.13
CA GLU A 280 -28.07 -24.08 36.43
C GLU A 280 -29.24 -24.88 35.89
N UNK A 281 -30.19 -24.38 35.37
CA UNK A 281 -31.22 -25.07 34.99
C UNK A 281 -31.43 -25.01 33.55
N PHE A 282 -31.30 -25.82 33.15
CA PHE A 282 -31.65 -25.97 31.71
C PHE A 282 -32.88 -26.88 31.59
N THR A 283 -33.64 -26.68 30.54
CA THR A 283 -34.91 -27.39 30.34
C THR A 283 -34.90 -28.17 29.03
N VAL A 284 -35.49 -29.35 29.01
CA VAL A 284 -35.66 -30.14 27.77
C VAL A 284 -36.36 -29.31 26.68
N GLY A 285 -35.76 -29.28 25.49
CA GLY A 285 -36.31 -28.54 24.33
C GLY A 285 -35.84 -27.11 24.22
N GLU A 286 -35.17 -26.56 25.24
CA GLU A 286 -34.64 -25.19 25.21
C GLU A 286 -33.18 -25.18 24.70
N PRO A 287 -32.83 -24.27 23.77
CA PRO A 287 -31.45 -24.24 23.27
C PRO A 287 -30.47 -23.67 24.27
N ILE A 288 -29.31 -24.31 24.37
CA ILE A 288 -28.15 -23.87 25.15
C ILE A 288 -27.08 -23.50 24.18
N THR A 289 -26.66 -22.24 24.14
CA THR A 289 -25.59 -21.80 23.25
C THR A 289 -24.23 -22.05 23.91
N ARG A 290 -23.39 -22.81 23.23
CA ARG A 290 -22.01 -23.08 23.64
C ARG A 290 -21.07 -22.45 22.60
N VAL A 291 -20.17 -21.57 23.03
CA VAL A 291 -19.13 -21.00 22.16
C VAL A 291 -17.78 -21.51 22.64
N VAL A 292 -17.06 -22.18 21.76
CA VAL A 292 -15.70 -22.67 22.04
C VAL A 292 -14.74 -21.89 21.15
N THR A 293 -13.69 -21.34 21.76
CA THR A 293 -12.68 -20.55 21.07
C THR A 293 -11.32 -21.23 21.22
N LEU A 294 -10.70 -21.55 20.08
CA LEU A 294 -9.34 -22.03 19.99
C LEU A 294 -8.44 -20.85 19.65
N THR A 295 -7.43 -20.58 20.48
CA THR A 295 -6.46 -19.50 20.28
C THR A 295 -5.05 -20.11 20.22
N ALA A 296 -4.27 -19.70 19.21
CA ALA A 296 -2.87 -20.13 19.06
C ALA A 296 -1.98 -18.96 18.71
N ILE A 297 -0.77 -18.93 19.28
CA ILE A 297 0.22 -17.86 19.08
C ILE A 297 1.24 -18.31 18.03
N GLY A 298 1.60 -17.42 17.12
CA GLY A 298 2.61 -17.65 16.09
C GLY A 298 2.09 -18.46 14.91
N VAL A 299 0.78 -18.43 14.69
CA VAL A 299 0.16 -19.14 13.56
C VAL A 299 -0.88 -18.25 12.91
N VAL A 300 -1.24 -18.59 11.69
CA VAL A 300 -2.35 -17.97 10.95
C VAL A 300 -3.59 -18.86 11.01
N GLU A 301 -4.75 -18.26 10.75
CA GLU A 301 -6.04 -18.95 10.90
C GLU A 301 -6.18 -20.21 10.04
N GLU A 302 -5.50 -20.24 8.91
CA GLU A 302 -5.50 -21.41 8.01
C GLU A 302 -4.79 -22.63 8.59
N GLN A 303 -3.95 -22.43 9.61
CA GLN A 303 -3.22 -23.51 10.30
C GLN A 303 -4.04 -24.16 11.40
N LEU A 304 -5.13 -23.52 11.87
CA LEU A 304 -5.90 -24.02 12.99
C LEU A 304 -6.72 -25.25 12.60
N PRO A 305 -6.66 -26.33 13.39
CA PRO A 305 -7.52 -27.49 13.16
C PRO A 305 -8.96 -27.18 13.55
N ASP A 306 -9.88 -28.02 13.10
CA ASP A 306 -11.27 -27.97 13.53
C ASP A 306 -11.38 -28.36 15.00
N ILE A 307 -12.31 -27.72 15.71
CA ILE A 307 -12.59 -28.04 17.11
C ILE A 307 -13.42 -29.33 17.13
N PRO A 308 -13.00 -30.37 17.84
CA PRO A 308 -13.76 -31.62 17.89
C PRO A 308 -15.15 -31.42 18.47
N GLU A 309 -16.15 -32.01 17.84
CA GLU A 309 -17.56 -31.89 18.21
C GLU A 309 -18.10 -33.27 18.64
N PHE A 310 -17.75 -33.72 19.82
CA PHE A 310 -18.26 -34.98 20.41
C PHE A 310 -19.32 -34.64 21.44
N TYR A 311 -20.57 -34.94 21.12
CA TYR A 311 -21.70 -34.67 21.98
C TYR A 311 -22.53 -35.95 22.17
N PRO A 312 -23.04 -36.20 23.38
CA PRO A 312 -23.89 -37.38 23.61
C PRO A 312 -25.21 -37.27 22.85
N PRO A 313 -25.87 -38.41 22.56
CA PRO A 313 -27.10 -38.43 21.76
C PRO A 313 -28.30 -37.72 22.41
N ASN A 314 -28.18 -37.38 23.68
CA ASN A 314 -29.19 -36.60 24.42
C ASN A 314 -29.33 -35.15 23.97
N PHE A 315 -28.48 -34.70 23.06
CA PHE A 315 -28.53 -33.34 22.47
C PHE A 315 -28.79 -33.42 20.98
N LYS A 316 -29.64 -32.53 20.51
CA LYS A 316 -29.69 -32.15 19.08
C LYS A 316 -28.77 -30.95 18.88
N LEU A 317 -27.92 -31.02 17.85
CA LEU A 317 -26.92 -30.01 17.55
C LEU A 317 -27.38 -29.14 16.40
N TYR A 318 -27.32 -27.85 16.59
CA TYR A 318 -27.57 -26.88 15.52
C TYR A 318 -26.36 -25.96 15.44
N PRO A 319 -25.52 -26.14 14.40
CA PRO A 319 -24.40 -25.21 14.18
C PRO A 319 -24.94 -23.81 13.94
N ASP A 320 -24.43 -22.83 14.67
CA ASP A 320 -24.82 -21.44 14.53
C ASP A 320 -23.80 -20.71 13.64
N GLN A 321 -22.67 -20.33 14.23
CA GLN A 321 -21.64 -19.60 13.50
C GLN A 321 -20.26 -20.17 13.80
N SER A 322 -19.43 -20.23 12.77
CA SER A 322 -18.01 -20.51 12.92
C SER A 322 -17.24 -19.39 12.22
N SER A 323 -16.22 -18.88 12.87
CA SER A 323 -15.39 -17.84 12.31
C SER A 323 -13.93 -18.07 12.65
N THR A 324 -13.06 -17.65 11.75
CA THR A 324 -11.62 -17.64 11.98
C THR A 324 -11.08 -16.23 11.78
N THR A 325 -10.04 -15.88 12.52
CA THR A 325 -9.40 -14.58 12.39
C THR A 325 -7.92 -14.68 12.76
N THR A 326 -7.10 -13.84 12.16
CA THR A 326 -5.70 -13.63 12.53
C THR A 326 -5.51 -12.19 12.94
N VAL A 327 -4.99 -11.95 14.14
CA VAL A 327 -4.66 -10.62 14.66
C VAL A 327 -3.17 -10.55 14.97
N GLU A 328 -2.65 -9.34 15.04
CA GLU A 328 -1.26 -9.06 15.39
C GLU A 328 -1.20 -8.50 16.80
N LYS A 329 -0.38 -9.11 17.66
CA LYS A 329 -0.20 -8.64 19.03
C LYS A 329 1.16 -9.08 19.58
N ASP A 330 1.84 -8.18 20.23
CA ASP A 330 3.09 -8.46 20.98
C ASP A 330 4.15 -9.19 20.14
N ASN A 331 4.35 -8.74 18.90
CA ASN A 331 5.31 -9.27 17.92
C ASN A 331 4.95 -10.65 17.38
N ALA A 332 3.69 -11.07 17.53
CA ALA A 332 3.25 -12.38 17.05
C ALA A 332 1.92 -12.28 16.32
N LEU A 333 1.72 -13.21 15.40
CA LEU A 333 0.40 -13.49 14.83
C LEU A 333 -0.36 -14.34 15.86
N ILE A 334 -1.62 -14.02 16.08
CA ILE A 334 -2.51 -14.80 16.96
C ILE A 334 -3.71 -15.20 16.12
N ALA A 335 -3.88 -16.49 15.96
CA ALA A 335 -5.01 -17.06 15.24
C ALA A 335 -6.08 -17.51 16.24
N GLN A 336 -7.33 -17.28 15.89
CA GLN A 336 -8.50 -17.73 16.65
C GLN A 336 -9.49 -18.41 15.74
N ARG A 337 -10.03 -19.53 16.21
CA ARG A 337 -11.20 -20.19 15.63
C ARG A 337 -12.30 -20.21 16.68
N MET A 338 -13.44 -19.64 16.36
CA MET A 338 -14.62 -19.62 17.24
C MET A 338 -15.69 -20.50 16.63
N SER A 339 -16.23 -21.42 17.40
CA SER A 339 -17.33 -22.29 17.00
C SER A 339 -18.51 -22.10 17.95
N SER A 340 -19.67 -21.69 17.42
CA SER A 340 -20.89 -21.50 18.17
C SER A 340 -21.88 -22.61 17.82
N LEU A 341 -22.40 -23.28 18.83
CA LEU A 341 -23.35 -24.38 18.69
C LEU A 341 -24.54 -24.16 19.62
N ALA A 342 -25.75 -24.39 19.11
CA ALA A 342 -26.93 -24.50 19.94
C ALA A 342 -27.18 -25.98 20.25
N LEU A 343 -27.14 -26.32 21.51
CA LEU A 343 -27.38 -27.67 22.03
C LEU A 343 -28.81 -27.71 22.59
N ILE A 344 -29.65 -28.58 22.04
CA ILE A 344 -31.03 -28.72 22.52
C ILE A 344 -31.13 -30.07 23.24
N PRO A 345 -31.28 -30.09 24.58
CA PRO A 345 -31.44 -31.33 25.30
C PRO A 345 -32.74 -32.03 24.94
N THR A 346 -32.69 -33.32 24.69
CA THR A 346 -33.86 -34.14 24.33
C THR A 346 -34.39 -34.95 25.53
N GLN A 347 -33.60 -35.07 26.60
CA GLN A 347 -33.96 -35.83 27.78
C GLN A 347 -33.54 -35.07 29.03
N ALA A 348 -34.32 -35.23 30.09
CA ALA A 348 -34.00 -34.69 31.42
C ALA A 348 -32.95 -35.58 32.11
N GLY A 349 -32.20 -34.99 33.05
CA GLY A 349 -31.20 -35.66 33.83
C GLY A 349 -29.86 -34.96 33.80
N ASN A 350 -28.86 -35.58 34.38
CA ASN A 350 -27.49 -35.08 34.36
C ASN A 350 -26.76 -35.67 33.13
N ILE A 351 -26.41 -34.82 32.21
CA ILE A 351 -25.78 -35.21 30.94
C ILE A 351 -24.34 -34.65 30.96
N VAL A 352 -23.37 -35.53 30.69
CA VAL A 352 -21.95 -35.12 30.67
C VAL A 352 -21.55 -34.78 29.25
N LEU A 353 -21.11 -33.53 29.04
CA LEU A 353 -20.38 -33.14 27.84
C LEU A 353 -18.94 -33.57 28.03
N PRO A 354 -18.38 -34.36 27.09
CA PRO A 354 -17.02 -34.86 27.26
C PRO A 354 -15.97 -33.76 27.12
N GLU A 355 -14.80 -34.04 27.61
CA GLU A 355 -13.62 -33.20 27.48
C GLU A 355 -13.28 -32.98 26.01
N VAL A 356 -12.91 -31.74 25.64
CA VAL A 356 -12.39 -31.41 24.33
C VAL A 356 -10.88 -31.24 24.44
N THR A 357 -10.13 -31.95 23.60
CA THR A 357 -8.67 -31.95 23.63
C THR A 357 -8.15 -31.74 22.19
N ILE A 358 -7.23 -30.78 22.03
CA ILE A 358 -6.56 -30.52 20.74
C ILE A 358 -5.05 -30.69 21.00
N PRO A 359 -4.41 -31.67 20.35
CA PRO A 359 -2.96 -31.81 20.43
C PRO A 359 -2.27 -30.73 19.58
N TRP A 360 -1.13 -30.27 20.08
CA TRP A 360 -0.33 -29.27 19.37
C TRP A 360 1.14 -29.45 19.74
N PHE A 361 2.03 -28.93 18.90
CA PHE A 361 3.47 -29.03 19.14
C PHE A 361 3.96 -27.71 19.76
N ASN A 362 4.45 -27.78 20.98
CA ASN A 362 5.03 -26.63 21.67
C ASN A 362 6.46 -26.41 21.16
N THR A 363 6.67 -25.31 20.44
CA THR A 363 7.97 -25.00 19.83
C THR A 363 9.02 -24.57 20.87
N VAL A 364 8.59 -24.17 22.07
CA VAL A 364 9.51 -23.80 23.16
C VAL A 364 10.05 -25.04 23.87
N THR A 365 9.19 -26.00 24.21
CA THR A 365 9.57 -27.23 24.89
C THR A 365 9.94 -28.37 23.93
N GLU A 366 9.62 -28.21 22.65
CA GLU A 366 9.79 -29.22 21.58
C GLU A 366 9.06 -30.55 21.94
N LYS A 367 7.87 -30.43 22.50
CA LYS A 367 7.03 -31.57 22.90
C LYS A 367 5.59 -31.35 22.45
N THR A 368 4.87 -32.48 22.28
CA THR A 368 3.43 -32.44 22.09
C THR A 368 2.75 -32.08 23.42
N GLU A 369 1.88 -31.08 23.34
CA GLU A 369 1.03 -30.67 24.47
C GLU A 369 -0.44 -30.69 24.01
N TYR A 370 -1.35 -30.53 24.97
CA TYR A 370 -2.78 -30.67 24.73
C TYR A 370 -3.50 -29.43 25.26
N ALA A 371 -4.21 -28.73 24.39
CA ALA A 371 -5.16 -27.71 24.80
C ALA A 371 -6.45 -28.43 25.20
N THR A 372 -6.88 -28.24 26.43
CA THR A 372 -7.97 -29.03 27.02
C THR A 372 -9.07 -28.13 27.55
N LEU A 373 -10.30 -28.47 27.19
CA LEU A 373 -11.51 -27.91 27.77
C LEU A 373 -12.15 -29.01 28.59
N PRO A 374 -12.23 -28.88 29.93
CA PRO A 374 -12.68 -29.98 30.79
C PRO A 374 -14.11 -30.43 30.52
N ALA A 375 -14.41 -31.67 30.84
CA ALA A 375 -15.76 -32.23 30.79
C ALA A 375 -16.71 -31.40 31.68
N ARG A 376 -17.94 -31.24 31.23
CA ARG A 376 -18.97 -30.45 31.93
C ARG A 376 -20.23 -31.29 32.13
N THR A 377 -20.76 -31.29 33.33
CA THR A 377 -22.07 -31.91 33.63
C THR A 377 -23.17 -30.85 33.49
N VAL A 378 -24.16 -31.14 32.66
CA VAL A 378 -25.29 -30.28 32.41
C VAL A 378 -26.53 -30.92 33.08
N SER A 379 -27.16 -30.19 34.00
CA SER A 379 -28.41 -30.63 34.66
C SER A 379 -29.61 -30.10 33.86
N VAL A 380 -30.40 -31.01 33.34
CA VAL A 380 -31.55 -30.71 32.49
C VAL A 380 -32.85 -31.12 33.19
N SER A 381 -33.73 -30.17 33.41
CA SER A 381 -35.04 -30.37 34.00
C SER A 381 -36.05 -30.84 32.93
N PRO A 382 -37.09 -31.60 33.31
CA PRO A 382 -38.12 -31.96 32.34
C PRO A 382 -38.83 -30.72 31.79
N ALA A 383 -39.33 -30.82 30.55
CA ALA A 383 -40.16 -29.77 29.98
C ALA A 383 -41.42 -29.56 30.84
N ALA A 384 -41.79 -28.29 31.05
CA ALA A 384 -43.02 -27.96 31.76
C ALA A 384 -44.21 -28.64 31.07
N PRO A 385 -45.15 -29.24 31.80
CA PRO A 385 -46.30 -29.87 31.16
C PRO A 385 -47.07 -28.80 30.39
N SER A 386 -47.21 -29.00 29.08
CA SER A 386 -48.05 -28.14 28.28
C SER A 386 -49.48 -28.33 28.74
N VAL A 387 -50.13 -27.30 29.23
CA VAL A 387 -51.56 -27.33 29.53
C VAL A 387 -52.29 -27.50 28.20
N ALA A 388 -52.52 -28.78 27.84
CA ALA A 388 -53.33 -29.09 26.68
C ALA A 388 -54.79 -28.70 27.02
N GLY A 389 -55.31 -27.71 26.40
CA GLY A 389 -56.74 -27.54 26.41
C GLY A 389 -57.27 -26.16 26.67
N GLN A 390 -57.33 -25.42 25.66
CA GLN A 390 -58.54 -24.64 25.31
C GLN A 390 -58.67 -24.63 23.80
N PRO A 391 -59.80 -25.15 23.28
CA PRO A 391 -60.02 -25.05 21.85
C PRO A 391 -60.27 -23.57 21.49
N SER A 392 -59.37 -23.00 20.78
CA SER A 392 -59.57 -21.72 20.15
C SER A 392 -60.66 -21.87 19.12
N GLN A 393 -61.80 -21.21 19.37
CA GLN A 393 -62.85 -21.06 18.35
C GLN A 393 -62.24 -20.38 17.12
N SER A 394 -62.28 -21.10 16.03
CA SER A 394 -61.90 -20.59 14.73
C SER A 394 -62.95 -19.58 14.26
N ALA A 395 -62.59 -18.35 14.07
CA ALA A 395 -63.36 -17.38 13.34
C ALA A 395 -63.24 -17.66 11.82
N PRO A 396 -64.32 -17.55 11.07
CA PRO A 396 -64.30 -17.92 9.65
C PRO A 396 -63.61 -16.85 8.79
N LEU A 397 -62.77 -17.30 7.93
CA LEU A 397 -62.15 -16.51 6.87
C LEU A 397 -63.14 -16.29 5.71
N PRO A 398 -63.26 -15.12 5.15
CA PRO A 398 -63.97 -14.96 3.90
C PRO A 398 -63.14 -15.43 2.73
N SER A 399 -63.71 -16.32 1.96
CA SER A 399 -63.13 -16.81 0.72
C SER A 399 -63.31 -15.77 -0.39
N SER A 400 -62.26 -15.51 -1.11
CA SER A 400 -62.34 -14.91 -2.44
C SER A 400 -61.45 -15.67 -3.37
N ALA A 401 -62.08 -16.15 -4.39
CA ALA A 401 -61.59 -17.11 -5.36
C ALA A 401 -60.76 -16.50 -6.49
N LEU A 402 -60.01 -17.38 -7.10
CA LEU A 402 -59.62 -17.41 -8.51
C LEU A 402 -58.50 -16.40 -8.92
N ASP A 403 -57.46 -16.72 -9.59
CA ASP A 403 -57.29 -17.62 -10.71
C ASP A 403 -55.84 -18.09 -10.85
N ASN A 404 -55.70 -19.31 -11.23
CA ASN A 404 -54.43 -19.85 -11.78
C ASN A 404 -54.43 -19.62 -13.30
N PRO A 405 -53.32 -19.41 -13.99
CA PRO A 405 -52.84 -20.55 -14.74
C PRO A 405 -51.32 -20.67 -14.93
N THR A 406 -50.87 -21.86 -14.83
CA THR A 406 -50.09 -22.64 -15.81
C THR A 406 -48.62 -22.33 -15.96
N SER A 407 -47.92 -23.23 -15.39
CA SER A 407 -46.61 -23.79 -15.66
C SER A 407 -46.12 -23.76 -17.10
N GLN A 408 -44.86 -23.36 -17.25
CA GLN A 408 -44.00 -24.02 -18.23
C GLN A 408 -42.52 -23.86 -17.82
N ALA A 409 -41.88 -24.98 -17.70
CA ALA A 409 -40.44 -25.12 -17.45
C ALA A 409 -39.62 -24.87 -18.73
N PRO A 410 -38.42 -24.35 -18.62
CA PRO A 410 -37.57 -24.20 -19.80
C PRO A 410 -36.66 -25.39 -20.02
N GLU A 411 -36.64 -25.82 -21.23
CA GLU A 411 -35.69 -26.80 -21.75
C GLU A 411 -34.34 -26.18 -22.08
N LYS A 412 -33.32 -26.97 -21.86
CA LYS A 412 -31.91 -26.68 -22.08
C LYS A 412 -31.53 -26.98 -23.53
N PRO A 413 -30.70 -26.19 -24.17
CA PRO A 413 -30.26 -26.52 -25.53
C PRO A 413 -28.90 -27.18 -25.56
N ASP A 414 -28.77 -28.08 -26.50
CA ASP A 414 -27.51 -28.74 -26.84
C ASP A 414 -26.93 -28.25 -28.18
N SER A 415 -25.62 -28.18 -28.12
CA SER A 415 -24.59 -28.58 -29.11
C SER A 415 -24.35 -27.72 -30.35
N PHE A 416 -23.15 -27.36 -30.38
CA PHE A 416 -22.10 -27.28 -31.45
C PHE A 416 -22.52 -27.47 -32.90
N ASP A 417 -22.04 -26.58 -33.75
CA ASP A 417 -21.18 -27.02 -34.84
C ASP A 417 -20.35 -25.88 -35.47
N THR A 418 -19.11 -26.26 -35.72
CA THR A 418 -18.11 -25.54 -36.48
C THR A 418 -18.47 -25.52 -37.97
N ASP A 419 -18.14 -24.45 -38.69
CA ASP A 419 -17.27 -24.55 -39.87
C ASP A 419 -17.01 -23.19 -40.56
N ASN A 420 -15.76 -22.94 -40.71
CA ASN A 420 -14.94 -22.36 -41.80
C ASN A 420 -15.53 -21.36 -42.82
N LYS A 421 -14.94 -20.13 -42.76
CA LYS A 421 -14.14 -19.40 -43.80
C LYS A 421 -14.73 -19.33 -45.24
N PRO A 422 -14.24 -18.42 -46.08
CA PRO A 422 -13.86 -16.98 -45.94
C PRO A 422 -14.53 -16.13 -47.01
N ALA A 423 -14.39 -14.86 -46.93
CA ALA A 423 -14.03 -14.00 -48.06
C ALA A 423 -14.31 -12.52 -47.79
N SER A 424 -13.28 -11.83 -48.04
CA SER A 424 -13.17 -10.40 -48.24
C SER A 424 -14.33 -9.76 -49.00
N ASP A 425 -14.89 -8.71 -48.38
CA ASP A 425 -15.44 -7.62 -49.20
C ASP A 425 -15.13 -6.30 -48.54
N ILE A 426 -14.26 -5.59 -49.23
CA ILE A 426 -13.96 -4.19 -48.93
C ILE A 426 -15.21 -3.38 -49.31
N SER A 427 -16.03 -3.07 -48.32
CA SER A 427 -17.11 -2.12 -48.55
C SER A 427 -16.54 -0.70 -48.50
N SER A 428 -16.54 -0.06 -49.62
CA SER A 428 -16.23 1.35 -49.79
C SER A 428 -17.12 2.19 -48.86
N THR A 429 -16.51 2.86 -47.90
CA THR A 429 -17.21 3.84 -47.05
C THR A 429 -17.71 4.98 -47.95
N PRO A 430 -18.96 5.41 -47.79
CA PRO A 430 -19.52 6.45 -48.64
C PRO A 430 -18.77 7.77 -48.44
N SER A 431 -18.48 8.44 -49.54
CA SER A 431 -17.63 9.64 -49.65
C SER A 431 -18.15 10.84 -48.82
N TYR A 432 -19.41 10.82 -48.36
CA TYR A 432 -19.95 11.91 -47.55
C TYR A 432 -19.36 11.96 -46.13
N LEU A 433 -18.88 10.83 -45.61
CA LEU A 433 -18.26 10.77 -44.28
C LEU A 433 -16.92 11.54 -44.28
N THR A 434 -16.13 11.40 -45.32
CA THR A 434 -14.86 12.12 -45.45
C THR A 434 -15.09 13.62 -45.55
N TRP A 435 -16.17 14.04 -46.24
CA TRP A 435 -16.57 15.45 -46.32
C TRP A 435 -17.06 15.98 -44.96
N LEU A 436 -17.76 15.16 -44.19
CA LEU A 436 -18.24 15.53 -42.87
C LEU A 436 -17.07 15.75 -41.89
N PHE A 437 -16.05 14.89 -41.91
CA PHE A 437 -14.84 15.09 -41.12
C PHE A 437 -14.04 16.32 -41.58
N ALA A 438 -13.98 16.59 -42.85
CA ALA A 438 -13.30 17.78 -43.38
C ALA A 438 -14.00 19.08 -42.91
N VAL A 439 -15.34 19.13 -42.95
CA VAL A 439 -16.12 20.27 -42.45
C VAL A 439 -15.95 20.43 -40.93
N LEU A 440 -15.96 19.33 -40.18
CA LEU A 440 -15.76 19.36 -38.74
C LEU A 440 -14.35 19.89 -38.39
N TRP A 441 -13.34 19.49 -39.15
CA TRP A 441 -11.97 19.96 -38.97
C TRP A 441 -11.82 21.47 -39.25
N VAL A 442 -12.48 21.96 -40.30
CA VAL A 442 -12.48 23.39 -40.62
C VAL A 442 -13.21 24.21 -39.55
N LEU A 443 -14.31 23.68 -39.01
CA LEU A 443 -15.04 24.33 -37.90
C LEU A 443 -14.22 24.40 -36.61
N THR A 444 -13.47 23.32 -36.28
CA THR A 444 -12.59 23.33 -35.11
C THR A 444 -11.40 24.28 -35.31
N ALA A 445 -10.83 24.37 -36.50
CA ALA A 445 -9.80 25.33 -36.85
C ALA A 445 -10.29 26.77 -36.79
N UNK A 446 -11.28 26.84 -37.11
CA UNK A 446 -11.90 27.99 -37.08
C UNK A 446 -12.20 28.48 -35.78
N GLY A 447 -12.75 27.74 -34.92
CA GLY A 447 -12.99 28.05 -33.53
C GLY A 447 -11.69 28.40 -32.81
N TRP A 448 -10.63 27.67 -33.13
CA TRP A 448 -9.31 27.91 -32.53
C TRP A 448 -8.73 29.28 -33.00
N ALA A 449 -8.89 29.63 -34.26
CA ALA A 449 -8.41 30.90 -34.79
C ALA A 449 -9.17 32.10 -34.17
N ILE A 450 -10.48 31.96 -33.92
CA ILE A 450 -11.30 32.99 -33.26
C ILE A 450 -10.86 33.16 -31.79
N THR A 451 -10.63 32.08 -31.07
CA THR A 451 -10.15 32.13 -29.68
C THR A 451 -8.72 32.69 -29.62
N TYR A 452 -7.88 32.36 -30.57
CA TYR A 452 -6.51 32.91 -30.68
C TYR A 452 -6.52 34.42 -30.96
N ARG A 453 -7.38 34.87 -31.86
CA ARG A 453 -7.56 36.32 -32.15
C ARG A 453 -8.15 37.06 -30.94
N LYS A 454 -9.12 36.49 -30.23
CA LYS A 454 -9.74 37.08 -29.04
C LYS A 454 -8.75 37.19 -27.88
N ARG A 455 -7.80 36.25 -27.76
CA ARG A 455 -6.71 36.33 -26.78
C ARG A 455 -5.69 37.43 -27.14
N ARG A 456 -5.48 37.73 -28.44
CA ARG A 456 -4.53 38.76 -28.89
C ARG A 456 -5.07 40.20 -28.75
N SER A 457 -6.39 40.41 -28.74
CA SER A 457 -7.02 41.74 -28.61
C SER A 457 -7.16 42.20 -27.13
N LEU A 458 -6.90 41.42 -26.21
CA LEU A 458 -6.88 41.75 -24.76
C LEU A 458 -5.48 42.13 -24.22
N UNK A 459 -4.65 42.25 -24.95
CA UNK A 459 -3.33 42.49 -24.51
C UNK A 459 -2.79 43.86 -24.89
N THR A 460 -3.52 44.70 -24.96
CA THR A 460 -2.92 46.02 -25.13
C THR A 460 -3.56 47.02 -24.18
N UNK A 461 -2.95 47.08 -23.26
CA UNK A 461 -3.09 48.16 -22.41
C UNK A 461 -2.46 47.96 -21.09
N SER A 462 -1.59 48.57 -20.84
CA SER A 462 -1.01 49.06 -19.62
C SER A 462 0.25 48.36 -19.18
N SER A 463 1.34 48.97 -19.59
CA SER A 463 2.67 48.72 -19.05
C SER A 463 2.77 49.26 -17.63
N ALA A 464 3.11 48.40 -16.68
CA ALA A 464 4.09 48.71 -15.65
C ALA A 464 4.21 47.54 -14.65
N SER A 465 5.43 47.08 -14.56
CA SER A 465 6.10 46.41 -13.47
C SER A 465 5.81 44.95 -13.15
N LEU A 466 6.85 44.18 -13.46
CA LEU A 466 7.43 43.08 -12.68
C LEU A 466 6.74 41.72 -12.67
N VAL A 467 7.32 40.90 -13.51
CA VAL A 467 7.72 39.48 -13.28
C VAL A 467 7.08 38.79 -12.08
N SER A 468 6.16 37.88 -12.35
CA SER A 468 6.10 36.65 -11.62
C SER A 468 5.31 35.60 -12.41
N THR A 469 5.97 34.53 -12.72
CA THR A 469 5.41 33.27 -13.19
C THR A 469 4.44 32.75 -12.12
N GLY A 470 3.14 32.92 -12.33
CA GLY A 470 2.15 32.55 -11.33
C GLY A 470 1.38 31.31 -11.71
N LYS A 471 1.60 30.23 -11.00
CA LYS A 471 0.52 29.33 -10.66
C LYS A 471 -0.46 30.13 -9.80
N ASN A 472 -1.76 30.05 -10.06
CA ASN A 472 -2.80 30.62 -9.19
C ASN A 472 -2.71 29.93 -7.82
N SER A 473 -1.80 30.38 -6.96
CA SER A 473 -1.79 30.01 -5.57
C SER A 473 -2.82 30.90 -4.87
N LEU A 474 -3.88 30.28 -4.40
CA LEU A 474 -4.83 30.94 -3.50
C LEU A 474 -4.05 31.56 -2.33
N SER A 475 -4.25 32.85 -2.09
CA SER A 475 -3.63 33.47 -0.92
C SER A 475 -4.25 32.93 0.38
N GLU A 476 -3.52 33.00 1.52
CA GLU A 476 -4.05 32.58 2.82
C GLU A 476 -5.35 33.30 3.15
N ALA A 477 -5.44 34.58 2.79
CA ALA A 477 -6.63 35.39 3.05
C ALA A 477 -7.84 34.91 2.24
N ASP A 478 -7.63 34.51 0.99
CA ASP A 478 -8.69 33.99 0.12
C ASP A 478 -9.15 32.60 0.61
N ALA A 479 -8.22 31.74 1.01
CA ALA A 479 -8.55 30.42 1.57
C ALA A 479 -9.34 30.56 2.88
N PHE A 480 -8.98 31.53 3.72
CA PHE A 480 -9.71 31.81 4.97
C PHE A 480 -11.13 32.31 4.67
N LYS A 481 -11.28 33.19 3.67
CA LYS A 481 -12.59 33.69 3.24
C LYS A 481 -13.46 32.53 2.71
N GLN A 482 -12.86 31.64 1.93
CA GLN A 482 -13.53 30.44 1.43
C GLN A 482 -13.96 29.52 2.57
N LEU A 483 -13.09 29.30 3.56
CA LEU A 483 -13.42 28.49 4.74
C LEU A 483 -14.63 29.06 5.49
N LYS A 484 -14.67 30.39 5.70
CA LYS A 484 -15.81 31.06 6.35
C LYS A 484 -17.12 30.91 5.55
N GLN A 485 -17.05 30.94 4.22
CA GLN A 485 -18.21 30.71 3.36
C GLN A 485 -18.68 29.26 3.46
N THR A 486 -17.74 28.31 3.45
CA THR A 486 -18.04 26.87 3.53
C THR A 486 -18.68 26.51 4.89
N ILE A 487 -18.25 27.14 5.98
CA ILE A 487 -18.84 26.92 7.31
C ILE A 487 -20.35 27.26 7.30
N ARG A 488 -20.76 28.29 6.54
CA ARG A 488 -22.17 28.68 6.42
C ARG A 488 -23.02 27.65 5.70
N THR A 489 -22.42 26.80 4.86
CA THR A 489 -23.17 25.74 4.15
C THR A 489 -23.48 24.53 5.04
N LYS A 490 -22.86 24.44 6.21
CA LYS A 490 -23.03 23.37 7.22
C LYS A 490 -22.72 21.96 6.70
N ASN A 491 -21.99 21.84 5.57
CA ASN A 491 -21.54 20.53 5.05
C ASN A 491 -20.18 20.20 5.70
N SER A 492 -20.15 19.22 6.57
CA SER A 492 -18.97 18.83 7.36
C SER A 492 -17.80 18.35 6.50
N GLN A 493 -18.07 17.74 5.35
CA GLN A 493 -17.03 17.28 4.43
C GLN A 493 -16.30 18.45 3.76
N ASP A 494 -17.07 19.42 3.26
CA ASP A 494 -16.53 20.62 2.63
C ASP A 494 -15.80 21.50 3.64
N ILE A 495 -16.29 21.58 4.88
CA ILE A 495 -15.66 22.34 5.97
C ILE A 495 -14.29 21.72 6.32
N SER A 496 -14.21 20.39 6.43
CA SER A 496 -12.95 19.70 6.75
C SER A 496 -11.91 19.89 5.64
N ALA A 497 -12.32 19.81 4.38
CA ALA A 497 -11.46 20.04 3.23
C ALA A 497 -10.95 21.49 3.16
N ALA A 498 -11.86 22.45 3.36
CA ALA A 498 -11.50 23.88 3.35
C ALA A 498 -10.59 24.24 4.52
N LEU A 499 -10.81 23.65 5.70
CA LEU A 499 -9.96 23.83 6.89
C LEU A 499 -8.55 23.30 6.61
N GLN A 500 -8.43 22.11 6.02
CA GLN A 500 -7.13 21.53 5.69
C GLN A 500 -6.37 22.38 4.65
N GLN A 501 -7.07 22.89 3.66
CA GLN A 501 -6.48 23.76 2.63
C GLN A 501 -5.99 25.08 3.23
N TRP A 502 -6.77 25.69 4.11
CA TRP A 502 -6.37 26.93 4.80
C TRP A 502 -5.18 26.71 5.72
N LEU A 503 -5.14 25.60 6.48
CA LEU A 503 -4.02 25.27 7.37
C LEU A 503 -2.70 25.08 6.60
N LYS A 504 -2.74 24.47 5.43
CA LYS A 504 -1.58 24.35 4.56
C LYS A 504 -1.00 25.70 4.15
N LEU A 505 -1.87 26.69 3.94
CA LEU A 505 -1.44 28.03 3.55
C LEU A 505 -1.02 28.89 4.77
N LEU A 506 -1.64 28.70 5.93
CA LEU A 506 -1.30 29.41 7.16
C LEU A 506 0.07 28.98 7.71
N TYR A 507 0.42 27.76 7.59
CA TYR A 507 1.69 27.18 8.08
C TYR A 507 2.66 26.81 6.95
N UNK A 508 2.41 27.32 6.03
CA UNK A 508 3.16 27.12 4.90
C UNK A 508 4.61 27.21 5.09
N ASP A 509 5.03 28.09 5.91
CA ASP A 509 6.46 28.32 6.14
C ASP A 509 6.98 27.54 7.35
N ALA A 510 6.11 26.88 8.08
CA ALA A 510 6.49 26.05 9.23
C ALA A 510 6.81 24.61 8.77
N LYS A 511 7.94 24.09 9.23
CA LYS A 511 8.37 22.72 8.96
C LYS A 511 7.44 21.71 9.66
N GLY A 512 6.34 21.38 9.04
CA GLY A 512 5.41 20.38 9.53
C GLY A 512 3.99 20.64 9.03
N ILE A 513 3.38 19.60 8.45
CA ILE A 513 1.97 19.65 8.06
C ILE A 513 1.15 19.43 9.34
N ILE A 514 0.51 20.48 9.83
CA ILE A 514 -0.38 20.37 10.99
C ILE A 514 -1.73 19.83 10.50
N SER A 515 -2.12 18.67 11.00
CA SER A 515 -3.43 18.11 10.71
C SER A 515 -4.54 18.94 11.39
N PRO A 516 -5.78 18.92 10.87
CA PRO A 516 -6.88 19.64 11.54
C PRO A 516 -7.08 19.23 13.00
N SER A 517 -6.93 17.95 13.34
CA SER A 517 -7.03 17.45 14.71
C SER A 517 -5.93 18.02 15.61
N GLN A 518 -4.70 18.00 15.14
CA GLN A 518 -3.54 18.55 15.84
C GLN A 518 -3.68 20.07 16.06
N PHE A 519 -4.15 20.79 15.05
CA PHE A 519 -4.41 22.24 15.15
C PHE A 519 -5.48 22.53 16.20
N THR A 520 -6.59 21.81 16.18
CA THR A 520 -7.71 22.05 17.10
C THR A 520 -7.32 21.71 18.55
N GLU A 521 -6.49 20.69 18.75
CA GLU A 521 -5.93 20.34 20.06
C GLU A 521 -5.00 21.45 20.59
N THR A 522 -4.06 21.90 19.76
CA THR A 522 -3.09 22.95 20.13
C THR A 522 -3.76 24.29 20.43
N GLN A 523 -4.86 24.61 19.74
CA GLN A 523 -5.57 25.87 19.93
C GLN A 523 -6.72 25.79 20.94
N GLY A 524 -6.96 24.61 21.54
CA GLY A 524 -8.02 24.42 22.55
C GLY A 524 -9.42 24.44 21.95
N ILE A 525 -9.57 24.16 20.66
CA ILE A 525 -10.87 24.15 19.97
C ILE A 525 -11.28 22.74 19.55
N GLN A 526 -10.81 21.76 20.30
CA GLN A 526 -11.06 20.35 20.01
C GLN A 526 -12.54 20.00 20.13
N GLN A 527 -13.24 20.58 21.12
CA GLN A 527 -14.65 20.28 21.33
C GLN A 527 -15.53 20.73 20.15
N PRO A 528 -15.48 21.98 19.69
CA PRO A 528 -16.24 22.39 18.49
C PRO A 528 -15.90 21.58 17.23
N TYR A 529 -14.66 21.12 17.10
CA TYR A 529 -14.24 20.28 15.97
C TYR A 529 -14.79 18.86 16.09
N ASN A 530 -14.79 18.29 17.29
CA ASN A 530 -15.37 16.97 17.55
C ASN A 530 -16.90 16.99 17.35
N ASP A 531 -17.55 18.10 17.70
CA ASP A 531 -18.98 18.30 17.46
C ASP A 531 -19.29 18.32 15.95
N LEU A 532 -18.40 18.92 15.15
CA LEU A 532 -18.51 18.91 13.68
C LEU A 532 -18.35 17.48 13.13
N LEU A 533 -17.38 16.73 13.65
CA LEU A 533 -17.15 15.34 13.22
C LEU A 533 -18.30 14.42 13.66
N SER A 534 -18.80 14.60 14.87
CA SER A 534 -19.92 13.78 15.39
C SER A 534 -21.21 14.04 14.63
N ALA A 535 -21.45 15.28 14.20
CA ALA A 535 -22.57 15.61 13.31
C ALA A 535 -22.48 14.90 11.96
N ARG A 536 -21.28 14.54 11.54
CA ARG A 536 -21.04 13.78 10.29
C ARG A 536 -21.27 12.28 10.46
N PHE A 537 -20.81 11.70 11.57
CA PHE A 537 -20.75 10.25 11.75
C PHE A 537 -21.74 9.71 12.79
N GLY A 538 -22.39 10.58 13.57
CA GLY A 538 -23.30 10.20 14.65
C GLY A 538 -24.78 10.22 14.26
N LYS A 539 -25.56 9.38 14.93
CA LYS A 539 -27.01 9.32 14.78
C LYS A 539 -27.77 10.39 15.60
N SER A 540 -27.04 11.22 16.35
CA SER A 540 -27.67 12.26 17.20
C SER A 540 -27.56 13.62 16.53
N SER A 541 -28.67 14.34 16.51
CA SER A 541 -28.79 15.71 15.98
C SER A 541 -28.26 16.75 16.99
N THR A 542 -26.98 16.67 17.36
CA THR A 542 -26.37 17.72 18.15
C THR A 542 -26.22 18.95 17.27
N GLN A 543 -26.82 20.04 17.66
CA GLN A 543 -26.77 21.29 16.90
C GLN A 543 -25.38 21.91 17.03
N TRP A 544 -24.60 21.81 15.94
CA TRP A 544 -23.26 22.36 15.88
C TRP A 544 -23.28 23.90 15.85
N ASP A 545 -22.55 24.54 16.74
CA ASP A 545 -22.46 26.00 16.83
C ASP A 545 -21.39 26.55 15.88
N ASP A 546 -21.84 26.95 14.68
CA ASP A 546 -20.99 27.52 13.64
C ASP A 546 -20.34 28.84 14.05
N LYS A 547 -21.00 29.66 14.88
CA LYS A 547 -20.48 30.93 15.34
C LYS A 547 -19.30 30.75 16.30
N ALA A 548 -19.42 29.85 17.26
CA ALA A 548 -18.36 29.53 18.22
C ALA A 548 -17.12 28.97 17.47
N PHE A 549 -17.32 28.13 16.47
CA PHE A 549 -16.23 27.58 15.66
C PHE A 549 -15.50 28.67 14.85
N VAL A 550 -16.25 29.58 14.21
CA VAL A 550 -15.67 30.72 13.45
C VAL A 550 -14.84 31.63 14.39
N GLN A 551 -15.38 31.96 15.55
CA GLN A 551 -14.64 32.80 16.54
C GLN A 551 -13.34 32.14 16.99
N ALA A 552 -13.37 30.82 17.19
CA ALA A 552 -12.21 30.04 17.60
C ALA A 552 -11.10 30.03 16.54
N ILE A 553 -11.46 29.82 15.26
CA ILE A 553 -10.47 29.84 14.19
C ILE A 553 -9.94 31.25 13.88
N GLU A 554 -10.73 32.30 14.10
CA GLU A 554 -10.26 33.70 14.05
C GLU A 554 -9.20 34.00 15.12
N UNK A 555 -9.33 33.48 16.04
CA UNK A 555 -8.48 33.58 17.07
C UNK A 555 -7.19 32.95 16.86
N ALA A 556 -7.42 31.82 16.54
CA ALA A 556 -6.24 31.05 16.20
C ALA A 556 -5.42 31.70 15.08
N ARG A 557 -6.09 32.21 14.06
CA ARG A 557 -5.46 32.95 12.97
C ARG A 557 -4.71 34.19 13.45
N LYS A 558 -5.31 34.96 14.35
CA LYS A 558 -4.70 36.17 14.93
C LYS A 558 -3.43 35.80 15.68
N LYS A 559 -3.47 34.86 16.53
CA LYS A 559 -2.32 34.31 17.26
C LYS A 559 -1.15 33.86 16.33
N UNK A 560 -1.51 33.19 15.27
CA UNK A 560 -0.64 32.73 14.40
C UNK A 560 0.04 33.77 13.80
N LYS A 561 -0.56 34.79 13.35
CA LYS A 561 0.01 35.97 12.68
C LYS A 561 0.82 36.91 13.62
N GLU A 562 0.41 37.01 14.82
CA GLU A 562 1.18 37.78 15.84
C GLU A 562 2.51 37.10 16.16
N SER A 563 2.51 35.77 16.28
CA SER A 563 3.72 34.97 16.50
C SER A 563 4.69 35.08 15.30
N GLN A 564 4.17 35.10 14.09
CA GLN A 564 4.99 35.27 12.86
C GLN A 564 5.59 36.67 12.78
N ARG A 565 4.90 37.71 13.29
CA ARG A 565 5.39 39.08 13.32
C ARG A 565 6.43 39.33 14.39
N ALA A 566 6.42 38.56 15.49
CA ALA A 566 7.30 38.76 16.64
C ALA A 566 8.78 38.33 16.35
N GLY A 567 9.05 37.61 15.25
CA GLY A 567 10.40 37.15 14.91
C GLY A 567 10.98 36.20 15.96
N PRO A 568 12.10 35.57 15.69
CA PRO A 568 12.75 34.73 16.69
C PRO A 568 13.29 35.61 17.82
N GLN A 569 12.78 35.41 19.02
CA GLN A 569 13.33 36.06 20.22
C GLN A 569 14.80 35.62 20.36
N SER A 570 15.73 36.57 20.33
CA SER A 570 17.12 36.30 20.63
C SER A 570 17.23 35.75 22.05
N LEU A 571 17.77 34.57 22.18
CA LEU A 571 18.04 33.98 23.49
C LEU A 571 18.99 34.89 24.26
N ALA A 572 18.69 35.13 25.53
CA ALA A 572 19.57 35.89 26.41
C ALA A 572 20.96 35.20 26.48
N PRO A 573 22.05 35.96 26.55
CA PRO A 573 23.39 35.33 26.58
C PRO A 573 23.55 34.47 27.84
N LEU A 574 24.06 33.28 27.64
CA LEU A 574 24.20 32.21 28.65
C LEU A 574 25.24 32.56 29.76
N TYR A 575 26.00 33.65 29.60
CA TYR A 575 27.02 34.06 30.57
C TYR A 575 26.86 35.54 30.92
N PRO A 576 26.91 35.91 32.23
CA PRO A 576 26.94 37.31 32.59
C PRO A 576 28.23 37.96 32.11
N SER A 577 28.10 39.10 31.47
CA SER A 577 29.25 39.91 31.09
C SER A 577 29.94 40.43 32.36
N VAL A 578 31.24 40.16 32.48
CA VAL A 578 32.09 40.66 33.55
C VAL A 578 32.34 42.15 33.36
#